data_8ffb8beba4fb4e6583a062d438629182
#
_entry.id   8ffb8beba4fb4e6583a062d438629182
#
_cell.length_a   1.000
_cell.length_b   1.000
_cell.length_c   1.000
_cell.angle_alpha   90.00
_cell.angle_beta   90.00
_cell.angle_gamma   90.00
#
_symmetry.space_group_name_H-M   'P 1'
#
loop_
_entity.id
_entity.type
_entity.pdbx_description
1 polymer ?
#
loop_
_entity_poly.entity_id
_entity_poly.type
_entity_poly.pdbx_seq_one_letter_code
_entity_poly.pdbx_strand_id
1 'polypeptide(L)'
;MKGQLVDMFFSEGAILFGRFVLTSGRESDYYINVKKLSTNPGALRLIARLMAEKARALGIEFDRVAGPELGAVPIATALSLETGKPLVIVRKKPKGHGTGSQIEGEVKPGERILLVEDVTTTGGSVLRAAEVLEKAGAEIVAISVVVDREEGAGERIGEKYRFIPLVTVSELFARRDSAGVEE
;
A
#
# COMPACT_ATOMS: atom_id res chain seq x y z
N MET A 1 13.95 6.99 9.98
CA MET A 1 13.26 6.85 8.66
C MET A 1 11.72 6.88 8.76
N LYS A 2 11.06 6.12 9.67
CA LYS A 2 9.58 6.18 9.80
C LYS A 2 9.10 7.61 10.14
N GLY A 3 9.70 8.29 11.12
CA GLY A 3 9.37 9.68 11.45
C GLY A 3 9.51 10.63 10.26
N GLN A 4 10.55 10.45 9.44
CA GLN A 4 10.71 11.21 8.20
C GLN A 4 9.55 11.00 7.22
N LEU A 5 9.05 9.77 7.07
CA LEU A 5 7.87 9.51 6.24
C LEU A 5 6.64 10.22 6.80
N VAL A 6 6.43 10.17 8.12
CA VAL A 6 5.34 10.88 8.78
C VAL A 6 5.44 12.39 8.52
N ASP A 7 6.63 12.99 8.67
CA ASP A 7 6.83 14.42 8.38
C ASP A 7 6.53 14.77 6.92
N MET A 8 6.85 13.88 5.97
CA MET A 8 6.56 14.09 4.55
C MET A 8 5.06 14.09 4.23
N PHE A 9 4.21 13.44 5.02
CA PHE A 9 2.75 13.57 4.84
C PHE A 9 2.29 15.01 5.01
N PHE A 10 2.91 15.76 5.90
CA PHE A 10 2.60 17.17 6.15
C PHE A 10 3.28 18.09 5.15
N SER A 11 4.58 17.96 4.96
CA SER A 11 5.36 18.86 4.09
C SER A 11 4.94 18.78 2.62
N GLU A 12 4.53 17.59 2.14
CA GLU A 12 4.05 17.39 0.77
C GLU A 12 2.52 17.60 0.65
N GLY A 13 1.83 17.91 1.75
CA GLY A 13 0.38 18.04 1.78
C GLY A 13 -0.35 16.75 1.39
N ALA A 14 0.23 15.61 1.75
CA ALA A 14 -0.38 14.30 1.52
C ALA A 14 -1.46 13.95 2.56
N ILE A 15 -1.51 14.69 3.66
CA ILE A 15 -2.62 14.71 4.61
C ILE A 15 -3.16 16.14 4.70
N LEU A 16 -4.47 16.28 4.68
CA LEU A 16 -5.20 17.54 4.87
C LEU A 16 -6.25 17.33 5.93
N PHE A 17 -6.46 18.33 6.79
CA PHE A 17 -7.49 18.36 7.81
C PHE A 17 -8.60 19.34 7.39
N GLY A 18 -9.85 19.03 7.74
CA GLY A 18 -11.03 19.78 7.35
C GLY A 18 -12.16 18.85 6.90
N ARG A 19 -13.29 19.41 6.50
CA ARG A 19 -14.42 18.61 6.03
C ARG A 19 -14.26 18.18 4.58
N PHE A 20 -14.27 16.88 4.35
CA PHE A 20 -14.16 16.25 3.02
C PHE A 20 -15.30 15.27 2.81
N VAL A 21 -15.80 15.20 1.58
CA VAL A 21 -16.71 14.13 1.15
C VAL A 21 -15.89 13.10 0.40
N LEU A 22 -15.83 11.89 0.93
CA LEU A 22 -15.10 10.78 0.32
C LEU A 22 -15.85 10.24 -0.91
N THR A 23 -15.17 9.47 -1.75
CA THR A 23 -15.76 8.82 -2.94
C THR A 23 -16.93 7.89 -2.59
N SER A 24 -16.98 7.41 -1.35
CA SER A 24 -18.08 6.63 -0.81
C SER A 24 -19.32 7.47 -0.42
N GLY A 25 -19.25 8.80 -0.51
CA GLY A 25 -20.26 9.74 -0.03
C GLY A 25 -20.22 10.01 1.48
N ARG A 26 -19.33 9.35 2.23
CA ARG A 26 -19.13 9.62 3.67
C ARG A 26 -18.34 10.92 3.91
N GLU A 27 -18.72 11.66 4.93
CA GLU A 27 -17.93 12.78 5.42
C GLU A 27 -16.71 12.30 6.21
N SER A 28 -15.62 13.06 6.14
CA SER A 28 -14.39 12.81 6.87
C SER A 28 -13.75 14.15 7.26
N ASP A 29 -13.19 14.23 8.46
CA ASP A 29 -12.48 15.40 8.96
C ASP A 29 -11.04 15.49 8.47
N TYR A 30 -10.63 14.57 7.61
CA TYR A 30 -9.31 14.57 6.99
C TYR A 30 -9.34 13.87 5.62
N TYR A 31 -8.35 14.19 4.81
CA TYR A 31 -8.13 13.57 3.50
C TYR A 31 -6.68 13.13 3.35
N ILE A 32 -6.45 11.87 2.95
CA ILE A 32 -5.12 11.32 2.68
C ILE A 32 -4.96 11.07 1.19
N ASN A 33 -3.90 11.63 0.62
CA ASN A 33 -3.51 11.46 -0.78
C ASN A 33 -2.07 10.95 -0.90
N VAL A 34 -1.89 9.65 -0.76
CA VAL A 34 -0.58 8.99 -0.86
C VAL A 34 0.07 9.21 -2.24
N LYS A 35 -0.72 9.52 -3.28
CA LYS A 35 -0.17 9.78 -4.62
C LYS A 35 0.77 10.99 -4.63
N LYS A 36 0.59 11.98 -3.76
CA LYS A 36 1.55 13.08 -3.60
C LYS A 36 2.93 12.57 -3.17
N LEU A 37 2.98 11.54 -2.34
CA LEU A 37 4.23 10.90 -1.92
C LEU A 37 4.77 9.96 -3.02
N SER A 38 3.89 9.16 -3.64
CA SER A 38 4.32 8.19 -4.65
C SER A 38 4.73 8.82 -5.99
N THR A 39 4.43 10.08 -6.21
CA THR A 39 4.92 10.88 -7.36
C THR A 39 6.12 11.77 -7.01
N ASN A 40 6.51 11.86 -5.73
CA ASN A 40 7.75 12.49 -5.28
C ASN A 40 8.85 11.43 -5.22
N PRO A 41 9.97 11.57 -5.97
CA PRO A 41 10.99 10.52 -6.05
C PRO A 41 11.69 10.25 -4.71
N GLY A 42 11.85 11.27 -3.86
CA GLY A 42 12.43 11.13 -2.53
C GLY A 42 11.54 10.34 -1.59
N ALA A 43 10.25 10.68 -1.54
CA ALA A 43 9.26 10.00 -0.73
C ALA A 43 9.02 8.56 -1.21
N LEU A 44 8.92 8.35 -2.52
CA LEU A 44 8.74 7.03 -3.09
C LEU A 44 9.91 6.08 -2.77
N ARG A 45 11.15 6.58 -2.86
CA ARG A 45 12.35 5.82 -2.47
C ARG A 45 12.34 5.48 -0.98
N LEU A 46 11.95 6.42 -0.12
CA LEU A 46 11.85 6.19 1.32
C LEU A 46 10.79 5.14 1.65
N ILE A 47 9.62 5.20 1.00
CA ILE A 47 8.55 4.20 1.15
C ILE A 47 9.07 2.80 0.78
N ALA A 48 9.71 2.65 -0.38
CA ALA A 48 10.26 1.37 -0.83
C ALA A 48 11.28 0.79 0.16
N ARG A 49 12.21 1.61 0.64
CA ARG A 49 13.19 1.21 1.66
C ARG A 49 12.54 0.76 2.96
N LEU A 50 11.58 1.53 3.47
CA LEU A 50 10.87 1.19 4.70
C LEU A 50 10.10 -0.14 4.57
N MET A 51 9.45 -0.39 3.43
CA MET A 51 8.78 -1.67 3.17
C MET A 51 9.78 -2.83 3.14
N ALA A 52 10.89 -2.67 2.41
CA ALA A 52 11.94 -3.69 2.32
C ALA A 52 12.57 -3.99 3.68
N GLU A 53 12.92 -2.96 4.45
CA GLU A 53 13.48 -3.11 5.80
C GLU A 53 12.52 -3.77 6.76
N LYS A 54 11.24 -3.38 6.73
CA LYS A 54 10.21 -3.94 7.60
C LYS A 54 9.95 -5.40 7.27
N ALA A 55 9.90 -5.77 5.99
CA ALA A 55 9.79 -7.17 5.57
C ALA A 55 10.99 -7.99 6.05
N ARG A 56 12.21 -7.48 5.88
CA ARG A 56 13.44 -8.14 6.35
C ARG A 56 13.46 -8.30 7.87
N ALA A 57 13.14 -7.25 8.62
CA ALA A 57 13.11 -7.28 10.08
C ALA A 57 12.08 -8.27 10.64
N LEU A 58 11.02 -8.55 9.90
CA LEU A 58 9.99 -9.52 10.24
C LEU A 58 10.26 -10.93 9.71
N GLY A 59 11.41 -11.15 9.05
CA GLY A 59 11.77 -12.45 8.47
C GLY A 59 10.86 -12.86 7.30
N ILE A 60 10.26 -11.90 6.60
CA ILE A 60 9.38 -12.18 5.46
C ILE A 60 10.22 -12.31 4.20
N GLU A 61 10.29 -13.53 3.71
CA GLU A 61 10.90 -13.83 2.42
C GLU A 61 9.83 -13.86 1.33
N PHE A 62 10.13 -13.27 0.18
CA PHE A 62 9.27 -13.24 -0.98
C PHE A 62 10.07 -13.33 -2.27
N ASP A 63 9.43 -13.81 -3.32
CA ASP A 63 10.05 -14.03 -4.63
C ASP A 63 9.64 -12.92 -5.61
N ARG A 64 8.51 -12.25 -5.35
CA ARG A 64 7.91 -11.25 -6.23
C ARG A 64 7.20 -10.16 -5.45
N VAL A 65 7.12 -8.96 -6.03
CA VAL A 65 6.32 -7.83 -5.53
C VAL A 65 5.06 -7.71 -6.38
N ALA A 66 3.93 -7.43 -5.78
CA ALA A 66 2.69 -7.14 -6.51
C ALA A 66 2.01 -5.88 -5.98
N GLY A 67 1.29 -5.17 -6.85
CA GLY A 67 0.45 -4.05 -6.47
C GLY A 67 -0.77 -3.90 -7.39
N PRO A 68 -1.96 -3.58 -6.84
CA PRO A 68 -3.13 -3.27 -7.66
C PRO A 68 -3.01 -1.90 -8.33
N GLU A 69 -3.62 -1.77 -9.52
CA GLU A 69 -3.75 -0.46 -10.18
C GLU A 69 -4.72 0.43 -9.38
N LEU A 70 -4.52 1.74 -9.31
CA LEU A 70 -3.42 2.52 -9.87
C LEU A 70 -2.41 2.94 -8.79
N GLY A 71 -2.86 3.24 -7.56
CA GLY A 71 -2.07 3.90 -6.51
C GLY A 71 -0.86 3.10 -6.04
N ALA A 72 -0.99 1.76 -6.00
CA ALA A 72 0.08 0.89 -5.57
C ALA A 72 1.18 0.66 -6.63
N VAL A 73 0.92 0.92 -7.91
CA VAL A 73 1.86 0.62 -9.00
C VAL A 73 3.21 1.31 -8.85
N PRO A 74 3.29 2.65 -8.59
CA PRO A 74 4.58 3.29 -8.37
C PRO A 74 5.33 2.69 -7.16
N ILE A 75 4.62 2.39 -6.08
CA ILE A 75 5.16 1.83 -4.84
C ILE A 75 5.73 0.43 -5.09
N ALA A 76 4.96 -0.43 -5.74
CA ALA A 76 5.38 -1.78 -6.12
C ALA A 76 6.59 -1.75 -7.05
N THR A 77 6.61 -0.82 -8.01
CA THR A 77 7.75 -0.61 -8.92
C THR A 77 9.00 -0.20 -8.15
N ALA A 78 8.90 0.78 -7.26
CA ALA A 78 10.03 1.23 -6.46
C ALA A 78 10.55 0.12 -5.53
N LEU A 79 9.65 -0.66 -4.91
CA LEU A 79 10.02 -1.79 -4.06
C LEU A 79 10.67 -2.93 -4.87
N SER A 80 10.18 -3.19 -6.09
CA SER A 80 10.80 -4.15 -7.02
C SER A 80 12.25 -3.76 -7.32
N LEU A 81 12.49 -2.48 -7.63
CA LEU A 81 13.85 -1.95 -7.87
C LEU A 81 14.73 -2.01 -6.62
N GLU A 82 14.20 -1.66 -5.44
CA GLU A 82 14.93 -1.68 -4.16
C GLU A 82 15.34 -3.08 -3.75
N THR A 83 14.52 -4.10 -4.04
CA THR A 83 14.73 -5.48 -3.62
C THR A 83 15.32 -6.38 -4.70
N GLY A 84 15.34 -5.91 -5.96
CA GLY A 84 15.72 -6.74 -7.12
C GLY A 84 14.72 -7.85 -7.45
N LYS A 85 13.51 -7.81 -6.88
CA LYS A 85 12.48 -8.83 -7.11
C LYS A 85 11.56 -8.42 -8.28
N PRO A 86 11.13 -9.38 -9.12
CA PRO A 86 10.22 -9.09 -10.22
C PRO A 86 8.89 -8.48 -9.76
N LEU A 87 8.27 -7.69 -10.65
CA LEU A 87 7.00 -6.99 -10.41
C LEU A 87 5.83 -7.68 -11.10
N VAL A 88 4.68 -7.65 -10.45
CA VAL A 88 3.36 -7.95 -11.05
C VAL A 88 2.39 -6.83 -10.73
N ILE A 89 1.55 -6.47 -11.70
CA ILE A 89 0.47 -5.49 -11.50
C ILE A 89 -0.87 -6.21 -11.59
N VAL A 90 -1.74 -5.98 -10.62
CA VAL A 90 -3.10 -6.52 -10.64
C VAL A 90 -4.07 -5.45 -11.10
N ARG A 91 -4.77 -5.71 -12.18
CA ARG A 91 -5.77 -4.79 -12.77
C ARG A 91 -7.09 -4.89 -12.02
N LYS A 92 -7.83 -3.79 -11.96
CA LYS A 92 -9.20 -3.76 -11.39
C LYS A 92 -10.17 -4.61 -12.19
N LYS A 93 -9.97 -4.68 -13.52
CA LYS A 93 -10.83 -5.44 -14.44
C LYS A 93 -9.96 -6.29 -15.38
N PRO A 94 -10.46 -7.45 -15.82
CA PRO A 94 -9.81 -8.24 -16.87
C PRO A 94 -9.63 -7.42 -18.15
N LYS A 95 -8.61 -7.77 -18.94
CA LYS A 95 -8.45 -7.20 -20.29
C LYS A 95 -9.67 -7.56 -21.14
N GLY A 96 -10.21 -6.59 -21.86
CA GLY A 96 -11.30 -6.80 -22.80
C GLY A 96 -10.87 -7.55 -24.08
N HIS A 97 -9.56 -7.72 -24.29
CA HIS A 97 -8.95 -8.38 -25.46
C HIS A 97 -7.76 -9.24 -25.03
N GLY A 98 -7.43 -10.25 -25.83
CA GLY A 98 -6.34 -11.19 -25.57
C GLY A 98 -6.71 -12.27 -24.55
N THR A 99 -5.83 -12.55 -23.59
CA THR A 99 -6.00 -13.63 -22.59
C THR A 99 -7.04 -13.36 -21.52
N GLY A 100 -7.66 -12.19 -21.47
CA GLY A 100 -8.59 -11.81 -20.40
C GLY A 100 -7.93 -11.69 -19.01
N SER A 101 -6.59 -11.70 -18.93
CA SER A 101 -5.85 -11.68 -17.67
C SER A 101 -6.05 -10.36 -16.91
N GLN A 102 -6.21 -10.47 -15.58
CA GLN A 102 -6.12 -9.34 -14.65
C GLN A 102 -4.68 -9.08 -14.17
N ILE A 103 -3.72 -9.90 -14.57
CA ILE A 103 -2.33 -9.82 -14.14
C ILE A 103 -1.47 -9.34 -15.31
N GLU A 104 -0.70 -8.28 -15.06
CA GLU A 104 0.39 -7.85 -15.93
C GLU A 104 1.70 -8.34 -15.33
N GLY A 105 2.51 -9.02 -16.11
CA GLY A 105 3.67 -9.78 -15.67
C GLY A 105 3.37 -11.27 -15.56
N GLU A 106 4.29 -12.01 -15.00
CA GLU A 106 4.20 -13.47 -14.86
C GLU A 106 4.12 -13.86 -13.40
N VAL A 107 3.23 -14.78 -13.06
CA VAL A 107 3.14 -15.45 -11.75
C VAL A 107 3.35 -16.93 -11.97
N LYS A 108 4.27 -17.52 -11.23
CA LYS A 108 4.50 -18.97 -11.23
C LYS A 108 3.82 -19.62 -10.03
N PRO A 109 3.25 -20.81 -10.19
CA PRO A 109 2.66 -21.53 -9.06
C PRO A 109 3.64 -21.70 -7.91
N GLY A 110 3.19 -21.39 -6.70
CA GLY A 110 4.00 -21.44 -5.46
C GLY A 110 4.94 -20.26 -5.25
N GLU A 111 4.97 -19.25 -6.13
CA GLU A 111 5.74 -18.02 -5.86
C GLU A 111 5.16 -17.25 -4.67
N ARG A 112 6.04 -16.86 -3.76
CA ARG A 112 5.72 -16.06 -2.58
C ARG A 112 5.68 -14.58 -2.97
N ILE A 113 4.56 -13.93 -2.73
CA ILE A 113 4.32 -12.54 -3.12
C ILE A 113 4.18 -11.64 -1.90
N LEU A 114 4.95 -10.55 -1.88
CA LEU A 114 4.69 -9.38 -1.04
C LEU A 114 3.75 -8.44 -1.82
N LEU A 115 2.48 -8.38 -1.40
CA LEU A 115 1.48 -7.51 -1.99
C LEU A 115 1.51 -6.14 -1.30
N VAL A 116 1.56 -5.05 -2.09
CA VAL A 116 1.59 -3.69 -1.55
C VAL A 116 0.39 -2.88 -1.97
N GLU A 117 0.00 -1.90 -1.13
CA GLU A 117 -1.07 -0.96 -1.39
C GLU A 117 -0.67 0.45 -0.93
N ASP A 118 -1.27 1.48 -1.49
CA ASP A 118 -1.03 2.86 -1.09
C ASP A 118 -1.77 3.21 0.22
N VAL A 119 -3.07 2.98 0.28
CA VAL A 119 -3.90 3.26 1.46
C VAL A 119 -4.98 2.20 1.63
N THR A 120 -5.22 1.82 2.87
CA THR A 120 -6.34 0.93 3.22
C THR A 120 -7.35 1.63 4.11
N THR A 121 -8.62 1.36 3.86
CA THR A 121 -9.77 1.63 4.73
C THR A 121 -10.28 0.32 5.33
N THR A 122 -11.03 -0.44 4.56
CA THR A 122 -11.56 -1.77 4.94
C THR A 122 -10.76 -2.94 4.33
N GLY A 123 -9.69 -2.66 3.58
CA GLY A 123 -8.87 -3.68 2.93
C GLY A 123 -9.49 -4.35 1.70
N GLY A 124 -10.71 -3.98 1.30
CA GLY A 124 -11.43 -4.70 0.23
C GLY A 124 -10.73 -4.70 -1.14
N SER A 125 -10.00 -3.63 -1.50
CA SER A 125 -9.25 -3.55 -2.77
C SER A 125 -8.10 -4.54 -2.79
N VAL A 126 -7.25 -4.47 -1.78
CA VAL A 126 -6.04 -5.30 -1.70
C VAL A 126 -6.37 -6.79 -1.51
N LEU A 127 -7.45 -7.11 -0.78
CA LEU A 127 -7.92 -8.49 -0.64
C LEU A 127 -8.40 -9.09 -1.96
N ARG A 128 -9.13 -8.31 -2.79
CA ARG A 128 -9.48 -8.76 -4.16
C ARG A 128 -8.24 -8.99 -5.03
N ALA A 129 -7.21 -8.15 -4.90
CA ALA A 129 -5.96 -8.35 -5.61
C ALA A 129 -5.24 -9.64 -5.13
N ALA A 130 -5.24 -9.92 -3.83
CA ALA A 130 -4.73 -11.16 -3.26
C ALA A 130 -5.43 -12.40 -3.85
N GLU A 131 -6.78 -12.38 -3.89
CA GLU A 131 -7.56 -13.47 -4.49
C GLU A 131 -7.22 -13.72 -5.97
N VAL A 132 -6.98 -12.67 -6.76
CA VAL A 132 -6.58 -12.79 -8.17
C VAL A 132 -5.22 -13.48 -8.29
N LEU A 133 -4.27 -13.11 -7.45
CA LEU A 133 -2.92 -13.70 -7.42
C LEU A 133 -2.94 -15.16 -6.94
N GLU A 134 -3.73 -15.46 -5.90
CA GLU A 134 -3.89 -16.84 -5.40
C GLU A 134 -4.55 -17.76 -6.43
N LYS A 135 -5.54 -17.26 -7.19
CA LYS A 135 -6.14 -18.00 -8.31
C LYS A 135 -5.14 -18.29 -9.43
N ALA A 136 -4.09 -17.48 -9.55
CA ALA A 136 -2.98 -17.73 -10.47
C ALA A 136 -1.91 -18.67 -9.88
N GLY A 137 -2.10 -19.15 -8.65
CA GLY A 137 -1.22 -20.09 -7.97
C GLY A 137 -0.17 -19.47 -7.05
N ALA A 138 -0.22 -18.16 -6.80
CA ALA A 138 0.70 -17.50 -5.88
C ALA A 138 0.35 -17.77 -4.41
N GLU A 139 1.35 -17.60 -3.53
CA GLU A 139 1.21 -17.52 -2.08
C GLU A 139 1.42 -16.07 -1.63
N ILE A 140 0.42 -15.45 -0.99
CA ILE A 140 0.56 -14.12 -0.42
C ILE A 140 1.16 -14.22 0.98
N VAL A 141 2.44 -13.88 1.12
CA VAL A 141 3.18 -14.01 2.39
C VAL A 141 2.96 -12.83 3.32
N ALA A 142 2.66 -11.67 2.77
CA ALA A 142 2.29 -10.47 3.54
C ALA A 142 1.62 -9.43 2.64
N ILE A 143 0.88 -8.53 3.28
CA ILE A 143 0.32 -7.32 2.68
C ILE A 143 0.92 -6.11 3.39
N SER A 144 1.65 -5.26 2.66
CA SER A 144 2.23 -4.03 3.20
C SER A 144 1.54 -2.81 2.60
N VAL A 145 1.21 -1.83 3.44
CA VAL A 145 0.53 -0.62 3.00
C VAL A 145 1.27 0.63 3.48
N VAL A 146 1.22 1.71 2.71
CA VAL A 146 1.84 2.96 3.15
C VAL A 146 1.06 3.52 4.33
N VAL A 147 -0.27 3.60 4.22
CA VAL A 147 -1.13 4.09 5.30
C VAL A 147 -2.28 3.15 5.56
N ASP A 148 -2.46 2.78 6.83
CA ASP A 148 -3.70 2.22 7.34
C ASP A 148 -4.55 3.32 7.97
N ARG A 149 -5.78 3.48 7.48
CA ARG A 149 -6.75 4.43 8.04
C ARG A 149 -7.45 3.94 9.30
N GLU A 150 -7.13 2.71 9.74
CA GLU A 150 -7.70 2.07 10.94
C GLU A 150 -9.23 1.96 10.89
N GLU A 151 -9.79 1.73 9.69
CA GLU A 151 -11.21 1.53 9.42
C GLU A 151 -11.57 0.04 9.23
N GLY A 152 -10.87 -0.86 9.94
CA GLY A 152 -11.10 -2.31 9.96
C GLY A 152 -10.24 -3.12 8.99
N ALA A 153 -9.32 -2.52 8.22
CA ALA A 153 -8.42 -3.25 7.33
C ALA A 153 -7.50 -4.20 8.10
N GLY A 154 -6.96 -3.75 9.24
CA GLY A 154 -6.03 -4.53 10.05
C GLY A 154 -6.61 -5.86 10.52
N GLU A 155 -7.84 -5.85 11.03
CA GLU A 155 -8.56 -7.06 11.46
C GLU A 155 -8.82 -7.97 10.25
N ARG A 156 -9.45 -7.43 9.22
CA ARG A 156 -9.89 -8.18 8.05
C ARG A 156 -8.76 -8.80 7.24
N ILE A 157 -7.65 -8.09 7.07
CA ILE A 157 -6.46 -8.60 6.41
C ILE A 157 -5.76 -9.61 7.32
N GLY A 158 -5.68 -9.30 8.62
CA GLY A 158 -5.03 -10.11 9.65
C GLY A 158 -5.65 -11.49 9.87
N GLU A 159 -6.91 -11.71 9.45
CA GLU A 159 -7.54 -13.04 9.48
C GLU A 159 -6.81 -14.08 8.60
N LYS A 160 -6.16 -13.64 7.54
CA LYS A 160 -5.54 -14.55 6.56
C LYS A 160 -4.08 -14.24 6.26
N TYR A 161 -3.69 -12.96 6.30
CA TYR A 161 -2.38 -12.52 5.86
C TYR A 161 -1.66 -11.72 6.94
N ARG A 162 -0.34 -11.72 6.90
CA ARG A 162 0.46 -10.81 7.72
C ARG A 162 0.29 -9.38 7.22
N PHE A 163 -0.27 -8.49 8.04
CA PHE A 163 -0.53 -7.09 7.69
C PHE A 163 0.59 -6.18 8.22
N ILE A 164 1.12 -5.31 7.36
CA ILE A 164 2.30 -4.50 7.64
C ILE A 164 2.06 -3.04 7.17
N PRO A 165 1.37 -2.22 7.95
CA PRO A 165 1.28 -0.80 7.65
C PRO A 165 2.62 -0.11 7.96
N LEU A 166 3.05 0.85 7.12
CA LEU A 166 4.19 1.72 7.43
C LEU A 166 3.79 2.79 8.45
N VAL A 167 2.65 3.41 8.22
CA VAL A 167 2.08 4.48 9.04
C VAL A 167 0.60 4.19 9.27
N THR A 168 0.08 4.55 10.45
CA THR A 168 -1.37 4.55 10.73
C THR A 168 -1.91 5.99 10.79
N VAL A 169 -3.23 6.15 10.62
CA VAL A 169 -3.85 7.48 10.75
C VAL A 169 -3.67 8.04 12.16
N SER A 170 -3.73 7.21 13.20
CA SER A 170 -3.49 7.63 14.59
C SER A 170 -2.10 8.22 14.78
N GLU A 171 -1.08 7.70 14.11
CA GLU A 171 0.28 8.25 14.15
C GLU A 171 0.37 9.62 13.46
N LEU A 172 -0.39 9.82 12.38
CA LEU A 172 -0.46 11.12 11.70
C LEU A 172 -1.16 12.16 12.60
N PHE A 173 -2.25 11.80 13.27
CA PHE A 173 -2.91 12.68 14.24
C PHE A 173 -1.99 13.02 15.42
N ALA A 174 -1.33 12.04 16.02
CA ALA A 174 -0.38 12.27 17.11
C ALA A 174 0.75 13.23 16.69
N ARG A 175 1.21 13.18 15.43
CA ARG A 175 2.23 14.08 14.90
C ARG A 175 1.70 15.51 14.73
N ARG A 176 0.46 15.69 14.23
CA ARG A 176 -0.20 17.01 14.16
C ARG A 176 -0.26 17.66 15.54
N ASP A 177 -0.80 16.93 16.51
CA ASP A 177 -1.03 17.45 17.87
C ASP A 177 0.28 17.83 18.56
N SER A 178 1.37 17.06 18.32
CA SER A 178 2.71 17.37 18.84
C SER A 178 3.36 18.58 18.19
N ALA A 179 2.95 18.94 16.97
CA ALA A 179 3.50 20.10 16.23
C ALA A 179 2.78 21.41 16.52
N GLY A 180 1.67 21.41 17.28
CA GLY A 180 0.89 22.61 17.58
C GLY A 180 0.26 23.25 16.34
N VAL A 181 0.01 22.47 15.29
CA VAL A 181 -0.66 22.96 14.09
C VAL A 181 -2.16 23.07 14.42
N GLU A 182 -2.56 24.26 14.91
CA GLU A 182 -3.97 24.64 15.02
C GLU A 182 -4.57 24.80 13.62
N GLU A 183 -5.89 24.61 13.52
CA GLU A 183 -6.73 24.66 12.31
C GLU A 183 -6.60 25.95 11.50
#